data_555a721db0e2692fe30ed31f156b4b97
#
_entry.id   555a721db0e2692fe30ed31f156b4b97
#
_cell.length_a   1.000
_cell.length_b   1.000
_cell.length_c   1.000
_cell.angle_alpha   90.00
_cell.angle_beta   90.00
_cell.angle_gamma   90.00
#
_symmetry.space_group_name_H-M   'P 1'
#
loop_
_entity.id
_entity.type
_entity.pdbx_description
1 polymer ?
#
loop_
_entity_poly.entity_id
_entity_poly.type
_entity_poly.pdbx_seq_one_letter_code
_entity_poly.pdbx_strand_id
1 'polypeptide(L)'
;MKNHSFKIKSFIIVCGFVLISNGLLAQNPIELTNILAAPVISETTYPIQQLSRGVVPTMYLKQGAISNVDPQVEMIRVITDIASMSELYNQNSQFKNIELILIQIENESDLNWKLNTNYLSQFEKLKYLYISSSIALCEPSIGNTNCEKEKIISFLSGELNPSITLVYSSEVSE
;
A
#
# COMPACT_ATOMS: atom_id res chain seq x y z
N MET A 1 -73.88 7.30 29.02
CA MET A 1 -73.02 6.69 27.98
C MET A 1 -71.88 7.68 27.74
N LYS A 2 -70.63 7.34 28.17
CA LYS A 2 -69.45 8.20 28.03
C LYS A 2 -68.59 7.62 26.90
N ASN A 3 -68.47 8.39 25.80
CA ASN A 3 -67.59 8.06 24.68
C ASN A 3 -66.16 8.44 25.09
N HIS A 4 -65.33 7.41 25.24
CA HIS A 4 -63.88 7.59 25.33
C HIS A 4 -63.26 7.64 23.96
N SER A 5 -62.91 8.86 23.55
CA SER A 5 -62.08 9.11 22.34
C SER A 5 -60.66 8.68 22.64
N PHE A 6 -60.24 7.63 22.00
CA PHE A 6 -58.85 7.14 22.06
C PHE A 6 -57.99 7.93 21.08
N LYS A 7 -57.27 8.93 21.57
CA LYS A 7 -56.28 9.68 20.75
C LYS A 7 -55.02 8.81 20.57
N ILE A 8 -54.90 8.18 19.43
CA ILE A 8 -53.69 7.55 18.99
C ILE A 8 -52.66 8.62 18.69
N LYS A 9 -51.70 8.82 19.59
CA LYS A 9 -50.54 9.66 19.33
C LYS A 9 -49.65 8.86 18.38
N SER A 10 -49.62 9.26 17.12
CA SER A 10 -48.67 8.74 16.12
C SER A 10 -47.26 9.15 16.56
N PHE A 11 -46.54 8.18 17.08
CA PHE A 11 -45.13 8.33 17.41
C PHE A 11 -44.33 8.11 16.09
N ILE A 12 -44.03 9.22 15.41
CA ILE A 12 -43.16 9.20 14.27
C ILE A 12 -41.75 8.93 14.84
N ILE A 13 -41.35 7.66 14.79
CA ILE A 13 -39.93 7.27 15.00
C ILE A 13 -39.19 7.70 13.74
N VAL A 14 -38.60 8.91 13.80
CA VAL A 14 -37.60 9.32 12.83
C VAL A 14 -36.35 8.46 13.13
N CYS A 15 -36.28 7.29 12.52
CA CYS A 15 -35.03 6.56 12.40
C CYS A 15 -34.08 7.40 11.54
N GLY A 16 -33.32 8.27 12.22
CA GLY A 16 -32.16 8.90 11.63
C GLY A 16 -31.18 7.81 11.19
N PHE A 17 -31.23 7.43 9.93
CA PHE A 17 -30.15 6.74 9.27
C PHE A 17 -28.95 7.69 9.30
N VAL A 18 -28.17 7.61 10.37
CA VAL A 18 -26.79 8.09 10.35
C VAL A 18 -26.08 7.16 9.34
N LEU A 19 -26.08 7.59 8.09
CA LEU A 19 -25.11 7.10 7.10
C LEU A 19 -23.75 7.49 7.68
N ILE A 20 -23.18 6.58 8.48
CA ILE A 20 -21.75 6.58 8.71
C ILE A 20 -21.19 6.30 7.32
N SER A 21 -20.98 7.34 6.54
CA SER A 21 -20.03 7.29 5.45
C SER A 21 -18.70 6.96 6.14
N ASN A 22 -18.40 5.69 6.24
CA ASN A 22 -17.02 5.25 6.34
C ASN A 22 -16.38 5.82 5.09
N GLY A 23 -15.88 7.06 5.23
CA GLY A 23 -15.00 7.63 4.24
C GLY A 23 -13.92 6.59 4.08
N LEU A 24 -13.97 5.88 2.97
CA LEU A 24 -12.83 5.13 2.47
C LEU A 24 -11.69 6.12 2.56
N LEU A 25 -10.85 5.96 3.59
CA LEU A 25 -9.57 6.63 3.66
C LEU A 25 -8.78 6.00 2.52
N ALA A 26 -9.10 6.43 1.30
CA ALA A 26 -8.33 6.10 0.13
C ALA A 26 -6.92 6.55 0.47
N GLN A 27 -6.06 5.59 0.72
CA GLN A 27 -4.67 5.88 1.01
C GLN A 27 -4.14 6.70 -0.16
N ASN A 28 -3.71 7.91 0.15
CA ASN A 28 -3.15 8.79 -0.86
C ASN A 28 -1.68 8.40 -1.06
N PRO A 29 -1.30 7.79 -2.18
CA PRO A 29 0.08 7.42 -2.45
C PRO A 29 0.97 8.65 -2.40
N ILE A 30 2.14 8.51 -1.80
CA ILE A 30 3.10 9.60 -1.67
C ILE A 30 4.26 9.33 -2.63
N GLU A 31 4.56 10.28 -3.47
CA GLU A 31 5.74 10.20 -4.33
C GLU A 31 7.02 10.20 -3.47
N LEU A 32 7.96 9.30 -3.79
CA LEU A 32 9.18 9.12 -3.00
C LEU A 32 9.98 10.43 -2.86
N THR A 33 10.07 11.22 -3.90
CA THR A 33 10.75 12.53 -3.90
C THR A 33 10.21 13.47 -2.84
N ASN A 34 8.89 13.46 -2.60
CA ASN A 34 8.26 14.30 -1.60
C ASN A 34 8.59 13.85 -0.18
N ILE A 35 8.74 12.53 0.05
CA ILE A 35 9.17 12.01 1.36
C ILE A 35 10.64 12.34 1.62
N LEU A 36 11.47 12.22 0.58
CA LEU A 36 12.91 12.47 0.69
C LEU A 36 13.24 13.94 0.96
N ALA A 37 12.38 14.86 0.56
CA ALA A 37 12.50 16.28 0.81
C ALA A 37 12.08 16.68 2.24
N ALA A 38 11.35 15.80 2.95
CA ALA A 38 10.90 16.08 4.30
C ALA A 38 12.04 15.93 5.34
N PRO A 39 12.14 16.79 6.36
CA PRO A 39 13.14 16.64 7.40
C PRO A 39 12.94 15.34 8.19
N VAL A 40 14.04 14.63 8.48
CA VAL A 40 14.03 13.40 9.27
C VAL A 40 13.66 13.73 10.73
N ILE A 41 12.49 13.29 11.18
CA ILE A 41 11.96 13.67 12.51
C ILE A 41 12.26 12.64 13.61
N SER A 42 12.74 11.43 13.30
CA SER A 42 12.95 10.38 14.32
C SER A 42 14.06 9.41 13.98
N GLU A 43 14.94 9.17 14.95
CA GLU A 43 16.06 8.22 14.87
C GLU A 43 15.65 6.74 15.07
N THR A 44 14.42 6.45 15.49
CA THR A 44 14.02 5.11 15.94
C THR A 44 13.42 4.21 14.86
N THR A 45 13.20 4.73 13.69
CA THR A 45 12.70 3.98 12.54
C THR A 45 13.64 4.18 11.37
N TYR A 46 14.02 3.12 10.68
CA TYR A 46 14.75 3.26 9.41
C TYR A 46 13.94 4.19 8.51
N PRO A 47 14.41 5.41 8.24
CA PRO A 47 13.69 6.31 7.35
C PRO A 47 13.60 5.67 5.97
N ILE A 48 12.55 5.94 5.24
CA ILE A 48 12.31 5.37 3.89
C ILE A 48 13.54 5.52 2.97
N GLN A 49 14.32 6.59 3.14
CA GLN A 49 15.60 6.79 2.45
C GLN A 49 16.57 5.63 2.65
N GLN A 50 16.75 5.22 3.92
CA GLN A 50 17.69 4.16 4.26
C GLN A 50 17.14 2.81 3.82
N LEU A 51 15.82 2.61 3.94
CA LEU A 51 15.16 1.38 3.50
C LEU A 51 15.14 1.24 1.98
N SER A 52 14.96 2.32 1.21
CA SER A 52 14.87 2.27 -0.25
C SER A 52 16.23 2.26 -0.94
N ARG A 53 17.20 3.02 -0.43
CA ARG A 53 18.51 3.25 -1.09
C ARG A 53 19.70 2.75 -0.30
N GLY A 54 19.54 2.52 1.01
CA GLY A 54 20.61 2.09 1.89
C GLY A 54 20.99 0.62 1.75
N VAL A 55 22.12 0.28 2.37
CA VAL A 55 22.56 -1.11 2.51
C VAL A 55 21.86 -1.71 3.73
N VAL A 56 20.75 -2.39 3.50
CA VAL A 56 20.00 -3.11 4.53
C VAL A 56 19.86 -4.58 4.14
N PRO A 57 19.73 -5.50 5.12
CA PRO A 57 19.46 -6.91 4.82
C PRO A 57 18.24 -7.05 3.92
N THR A 58 18.47 -7.56 2.71
CA THR A 58 17.47 -7.56 1.64
C THR A 58 17.26 -8.95 1.09
N MET A 59 16.02 -9.39 1.07
CA MET A 59 15.57 -10.58 0.37
C MET A 59 15.14 -10.17 -1.04
N TYR A 60 15.56 -10.95 -2.04
CA TYR A 60 15.12 -10.75 -3.41
C TYR A 60 14.19 -11.88 -3.84
N LEU A 61 13.04 -11.50 -4.36
CA LEU A 61 12.10 -12.41 -5.02
C LEU A 61 12.12 -12.06 -6.50
N LYS A 62 12.86 -12.86 -7.27
CA LYS A 62 13.03 -12.63 -8.72
C LYS A 62 12.91 -13.93 -9.49
N GLN A 63 12.18 -13.88 -10.60
CA GLN A 63 11.97 -15.03 -11.49
C GLN A 63 11.40 -16.26 -10.77
N GLY A 64 10.50 -16.04 -9.80
CA GLY A 64 9.90 -17.11 -9.00
C GLY A 64 10.83 -17.75 -7.98
N ALA A 65 11.99 -17.15 -7.71
CA ALA A 65 12.98 -17.67 -6.76
C ALA A 65 13.26 -16.67 -5.64
N ILE A 66 13.48 -17.21 -4.44
CA ILE A 66 13.94 -16.45 -3.27
C ILE A 66 15.47 -16.52 -3.24
N SER A 67 16.13 -15.39 -3.15
CA SER A 67 17.59 -15.30 -3.05
C SER A 67 18.04 -14.31 -1.97
N ASN A 68 19.33 -14.40 -1.60
CA ASN A 68 19.94 -13.61 -0.52
C ASN A 68 19.29 -13.81 0.87
N VAL A 69 18.93 -15.04 1.16
CA VAL A 69 18.38 -15.39 2.46
C VAL A 69 19.47 -16.07 3.29
N ASP A 70 20.02 -15.32 4.25
CA ASP A 70 20.82 -15.90 5.33
C ASP A 70 19.88 -16.18 6.51
N PRO A 71 19.72 -17.44 6.94
CA PRO A 71 18.81 -17.77 8.05
C PRO A 71 19.20 -17.09 9.38
N GLN A 72 20.45 -16.63 9.52
CA GLN A 72 20.95 -15.97 10.72
C GLN A 72 20.76 -14.44 10.70
N VAL A 73 20.39 -13.88 9.55
CA VAL A 73 20.21 -12.44 9.36
C VAL A 73 18.73 -12.11 9.23
N GLU A 74 18.25 -11.24 10.10
CA GLU A 74 16.88 -10.71 9.97
C GLU A 74 16.79 -9.84 8.72
N MET A 75 15.92 -10.25 7.79
CA MET A 75 15.63 -9.46 6.60
C MET A 75 14.75 -8.28 6.96
N ILE A 76 15.11 -7.11 6.44
CA ILE A 76 14.42 -5.83 6.69
C ILE A 76 13.65 -5.37 5.45
N ARG A 77 14.13 -5.74 4.27
CA ARG A 77 13.54 -5.34 2.99
C ARG A 77 13.30 -6.55 2.09
N VAL A 78 12.20 -6.50 1.36
CA VAL A 78 11.95 -7.38 0.21
C VAL A 78 11.98 -6.52 -1.06
N ILE A 79 12.64 -7.00 -2.10
CA ILE A 79 12.55 -6.47 -3.46
C ILE A 79 11.99 -7.58 -4.34
N THR A 80 10.93 -7.30 -5.07
CA THR A 80 10.26 -8.26 -5.94
C THR A 80 9.93 -7.66 -7.29
N ASP A 81 10.02 -8.48 -8.33
CA ASP A 81 9.40 -8.22 -9.63
C ASP A 81 7.93 -8.71 -9.62
N ILE A 82 7.18 -8.35 -10.65
CA ILE A 82 5.77 -8.75 -10.78
C ILE A 82 5.63 -10.26 -10.93
N ALA A 83 6.54 -10.92 -11.65
CA ALA A 83 6.49 -12.35 -11.87
C ALA A 83 6.64 -13.16 -10.57
N SER A 84 7.36 -12.62 -9.59
CA SER A 84 7.62 -13.25 -8.29
C SER A 84 6.70 -12.76 -7.17
N MET A 85 5.77 -11.86 -7.47
CA MET A 85 4.89 -11.26 -6.46
C MET A 85 4.01 -12.29 -5.73
N SER A 86 3.70 -13.42 -6.39
CA SER A 86 3.00 -14.55 -5.76
C SER A 86 3.76 -15.16 -4.59
N GLU A 87 5.09 -15.05 -4.55
CA GLU A 87 5.89 -15.55 -3.43
C GLU A 87 5.62 -14.78 -2.13
N LEU A 88 5.17 -13.53 -2.23
CA LEU A 88 4.73 -12.76 -1.06
C LEU A 88 3.51 -13.37 -0.36
N TYR A 89 2.79 -14.25 -1.04
CA TYR A 89 1.59 -14.90 -0.49
C TYR A 89 1.90 -16.17 0.28
N ASN A 90 3.10 -16.71 0.11
CA ASN A 90 3.57 -17.88 0.83
C ASN A 90 3.95 -17.51 2.26
N GLN A 91 3.60 -18.37 3.22
CA GLN A 91 4.03 -18.14 4.61
C GLN A 91 5.54 -18.33 4.73
N ASN A 92 6.22 -17.29 5.24
CA ASN A 92 7.65 -17.31 5.47
C ASN A 92 7.97 -16.61 6.80
N SER A 93 8.64 -17.31 7.71
CA SER A 93 8.99 -16.76 9.04
C SER A 93 9.88 -15.51 8.96
N GLN A 94 10.65 -15.35 7.88
CA GLN A 94 11.51 -14.19 7.68
C GLN A 94 10.73 -12.92 7.28
N PHE A 95 9.45 -13.05 6.90
CA PHE A 95 8.62 -11.90 6.55
C PHE A 95 8.22 -11.04 7.75
N LYS A 96 8.27 -11.58 8.96
CA LYS A 96 7.85 -10.86 10.18
C LYS A 96 8.59 -9.56 10.43
N ASN A 97 9.88 -9.50 10.07
CA ASN A 97 10.74 -8.35 10.33
C ASN A 97 10.87 -7.40 9.14
N ILE A 98 10.21 -7.68 8.04
CA ILE A 98 10.22 -6.83 6.85
C ILE A 98 9.51 -5.50 7.14
N GLU A 99 10.22 -4.40 6.93
CA GLU A 99 9.71 -3.04 7.09
C GLU A 99 9.36 -2.38 5.75
N LEU A 100 9.97 -2.81 4.65
CA LEU A 100 9.71 -2.33 3.31
C LEU A 100 9.54 -3.48 2.32
N ILE A 101 8.46 -3.44 1.54
CA ILE A 101 8.31 -4.24 0.32
C ILE A 101 8.44 -3.27 -0.85
N LEU A 102 9.43 -3.53 -1.74
CA LEU A 102 9.63 -2.79 -2.97
C LEU A 102 9.20 -3.69 -4.13
N ILE A 103 8.22 -3.25 -4.90
CA ILE A 103 7.71 -3.92 -6.10
C ILE A 103 8.20 -3.16 -7.31
N GLN A 104 8.88 -3.86 -8.23
CA GLN A 104 9.42 -3.29 -9.46
C GLN A 104 8.47 -3.56 -10.62
N ILE A 105 8.04 -2.48 -11.29
CA ILE A 105 7.27 -2.49 -12.54
C ILE A 105 8.24 -2.17 -13.65
N GLU A 106 8.49 -3.11 -14.55
CA GLU A 106 9.51 -2.99 -15.60
C GLU A 106 8.90 -2.82 -17.01
N ASN A 107 7.63 -3.22 -17.18
CA ASN A 107 6.96 -3.18 -18.46
C ASN A 107 5.44 -2.95 -18.31
N GLU A 108 4.78 -2.59 -19.43
CA GLU A 108 3.34 -2.27 -19.42
C GLU A 108 2.45 -3.45 -19.01
N SER A 109 2.86 -4.68 -19.30
CA SER A 109 2.06 -5.85 -18.90
C SER A 109 2.00 -6.04 -17.39
N ASP A 110 2.99 -5.52 -16.66
CA ASP A 110 3.05 -5.57 -15.20
C ASP A 110 1.91 -4.77 -14.55
N LEU A 111 1.44 -3.72 -15.22
CA LEU A 111 0.32 -2.90 -14.73
C LEU A 111 -1.03 -3.66 -14.68
N ASN A 112 -1.14 -4.79 -15.35
CA ASN A 112 -2.34 -5.63 -15.31
C ASN A 112 -2.42 -6.48 -14.02
N TRP A 113 -1.33 -6.62 -13.31
CA TRP A 113 -1.26 -7.33 -12.05
C TRP A 113 -1.93 -6.55 -10.93
N LYS A 114 -2.43 -7.29 -9.94
CA LYS A 114 -3.02 -6.71 -8.72
C LYS A 114 -2.40 -7.36 -7.49
N LEU A 115 -1.89 -6.53 -6.60
CA LEU A 115 -1.44 -6.97 -5.29
C LEU A 115 -2.64 -7.16 -4.37
N ASN A 116 -2.88 -8.38 -3.91
CA ASN A 116 -3.89 -8.62 -2.89
C ASN A 116 -3.35 -8.24 -1.51
N THR A 117 -3.86 -7.12 -0.98
CA THR A 117 -3.39 -6.53 0.28
C THR A 117 -3.66 -7.39 1.52
N ASN A 118 -4.60 -8.34 1.45
CA ASN A 118 -4.89 -9.25 2.57
C ASN A 118 -3.69 -10.11 2.96
N TYR A 119 -2.82 -10.43 2.01
CA TYR A 119 -1.61 -11.22 2.28
C TYR A 119 -0.51 -10.41 2.99
N LEU A 120 -0.62 -9.09 3.02
CA LEU A 120 0.36 -8.25 3.71
C LEU A 120 0.28 -8.35 5.24
N SER A 121 -0.77 -8.95 5.79
CA SER A 121 -0.94 -9.14 7.23
C SER A 121 0.13 -10.01 7.88
N GLN A 122 0.83 -10.85 7.11
CA GLN A 122 1.95 -11.66 7.62
C GLN A 122 3.24 -10.84 7.89
N PHE A 123 3.31 -9.62 7.36
CA PHE A 123 4.44 -8.71 7.53
C PHE A 123 4.18 -7.81 8.75
N GLU A 124 4.46 -8.34 9.96
CA GLU A 124 4.09 -7.70 11.23
C GLU A 124 4.70 -6.30 11.42
N LYS A 125 5.89 -6.06 10.83
CA LYS A 125 6.63 -4.78 10.93
C LYS A 125 6.56 -3.92 9.68
N LEU A 126 5.71 -4.27 8.70
CA LEU A 126 5.64 -3.54 7.43
C LEU A 126 5.18 -2.10 7.65
N LYS A 127 6.01 -1.16 7.21
CA LYS A 127 5.75 0.29 7.29
C LYS A 127 5.52 0.90 5.92
N TYR A 128 6.19 0.35 4.90
CA TYR A 128 6.18 0.92 3.57
C TYR A 128 5.91 -0.15 2.51
N LEU A 129 4.95 0.15 1.66
CA LEU A 129 4.77 -0.53 0.38
C LEU A 129 5.22 0.45 -0.71
N TYR A 130 6.34 0.14 -1.37
CA TYR A 130 6.93 1.02 -2.37
C TYR A 130 6.81 0.38 -3.75
N ILE A 131 6.17 1.08 -4.68
CA ILE A 131 6.02 0.69 -6.07
C ILE A 131 6.95 1.56 -6.90
N SER A 132 7.98 0.95 -7.49
CA SER A 132 8.94 1.60 -8.37
C SER A 132 8.67 1.21 -9.81
N SER A 133 8.42 2.18 -10.67
CA SER A 133 8.17 1.96 -12.09
C SER A 133 9.32 2.51 -12.91
N SER A 134 9.91 1.67 -13.78
CA SER A 134 10.88 2.09 -14.81
C SER A 134 10.22 2.51 -16.11
N ILE A 135 8.89 2.51 -16.15
CA ILE A 135 8.10 3.00 -17.29
C ILE A 135 7.21 4.16 -16.84
N ALA A 136 6.82 5.00 -17.78
CA ALA A 136 5.85 6.05 -17.52
C ALA A 136 4.50 5.43 -17.17
N LEU A 137 4.00 5.73 -15.96
CA LEU A 137 2.69 5.24 -15.52
C LEU A 137 1.55 5.92 -16.28
N CYS A 138 1.79 7.14 -16.75
CA CYS A 138 0.79 7.94 -17.45
C CYS A 138 1.44 8.64 -18.65
N GLU A 139 0.65 8.87 -19.69
CA GLU A 139 1.08 9.75 -20.77
C GLU A 139 1.32 11.16 -20.22
N PRO A 140 2.37 11.85 -20.67
CA PRO A 140 2.65 13.23 -20.27
C PRO A 140 1.53 14.14 -20.80
N SER A 141 0.45 14.27 -20.05
CA SER A 141 -0.64 15.19 -20.34
C SER A 141 -0.57 16.39 -19.41
N ILE A 142 -0.56 17.58 -20.01
CA ILE A 142 -0.58 18.83 -19.27
C ILE A 142 -1.86 18.86 -18.40
N GLY A 143 -1.70 18.75 -17.09
CA GLY A 143 -2.77 18.99 -16.11
C GLY A 143 -3.31 17.76 -15.35
N ASN A 144 -2.84 16.55 -15.60
CA ASN A 144 -3.32 15.37 -14.83
C ASN A 144 -2.30 14.91 -13.76
N THR A 145 -2.18 15.67 -12.69
CA THR A 145 -1.28 15.37 -11.56
C THR A 145 -1.70 14.17 -10.72
N ASN A 146 -2.90 13.61 -10.94
CA ASN A 146 -3.44 12.50 -10.16
C ASN A 146 -3.36 11.15 -10.88
N CYS A 147 -3.09 11.12 -12.18
CA CYS A 147 -3.10 9.88 -12.96
C CYS A 147 -2.18 8.80 -12.37
N GLU A 148 -0.95 9.14 -12.00
CA GLU A 148 -0.01 8.17 -11.42
C GLU A 148 -0.54 7.61 -10.10
N LYS A 149 -1.06 8.45 -9.23
CA LYS A 149 -1.66 8.04 -7.97
C LYS A 149 -2.83 7.07 -8.16
N GLU A 150 -3.70 7.38 -9.11
CA GLU A 150 -4.84 6.52 -9.46
C GLU A 150 -4.38 5.17 -10.00
N LYS A 151 -3.35 5.17 -10.85
CA LYS A 151 -2.73 3.94 -11.36
C LYS A 151 -2.15 3.10 -10.21
N ILE A 152 -1.40 3.71 -9.30
CA ILE A 152 -0.82 3.05 -8.13
C ILE A 152 -1.91 2.49 -7.21
N ILE A 153 -2.97 3.25 -6.94
CA ILE A 153 -4.11 2.76 -6.16
C ILE A 153 -4.77 1.58 -6.89
N SER A 154 -4.94 1.67 -8.20
CA SER A 154 -5.55 0.61 -8.99
C SER A 154 -4.73 -0.69 -9.01
N PHE A 155 -3.44 -0.64 -8.69
CA PHE A 155 -2.57 -1.80 -8.55
C PHE A 155 -2.90 -2.64 -7.31
N LEU A 156 -3.57 -2.06 -6.32
CA LEU A 156 -3.98 -2.76 -5.11
C LEU A 156 -5.35 -3.41 -5.29
N SER A 157 -5.50 -4.61 -4.76
CA SER A 157 -6.77 -5.31 -4.63
C SER A 157 -7.07 -5.49 -3.14
N GLY A 158 -8.02 -4.72 -2.64
CA GLY A 158 -8.37 -4.63 -1.23
C GLY A 158 -7.84 -3.35 -0.56
N GLU A 159 -8.20 -3.19 0.70
CA GLU A 159 -7.75 -2.04 1.51
C GLU A 159 -6.36 -2.31 2.08
N LEU A 160 -5.48 -1.34 1.98
CA LEU A 160 -4.18 -1.42 2.63
C LEU A 160 -4.34 -1.00 4.10
N ASN A 161 -3.65 -1.70 5.01
CA ASN A 161 -3.65 -1.32 6.43
C ASN A 161 -3.20 0.15 6.57
N PRO A 162 -3.94 1.01 7.31
CA PRO A 162 -3.62 2.43 7.46
C PRO A 162 -2.25 2.71 8.09
N SER A 163 -1.66 1.73 8.79
CA SER A 163 -0.28 1.83 9.31
C SER A 163 0.80 1.71 8.24
N ILE A 164 0.46 1.24 7.03
CA ILE A 164 1.39 1.04 5.94
C ILE A 164 1.32 2.25 5.02
N THR A 165 2.43 2.92 4.81
CA THR A 165 2.52 4.04 3.87
C THR A 165 2.74 3.53 2.45
N LEU A 166 1.85 3.91 1.52
CA LEU A 166 2.01 3.61 0.10
C LEU A 166 2.90 4.68 -0.54
N VAL A 167 4.03 4.23 -1.08
CA VAL A 167 5.04 5.09 -1.72
C VAL A 167 5.18 4.69 -3.18
N TYR A 168 5.46 5.62 -4.06
CA TYR A 168 5.76 5.31 -5.45
C TYR A 168 6.86 6.20 -6.02
N SER A 169 7.50 5.72 -7.07
CA SER A 169 8.27 6.53 -8.02
C SER A 169 8.01 6.03 -9.43
N SER A 170 7.96 6.96 -10.36
CA SER A 170 8.01 6.68 -11.79
C SER A 170 9.27 7.35 -12.34
N GLU A 171 10.16 6.55 -12.90
CA GLU A 171 11.29 7.10 -13.64
C GLU A 171 10.80 7.37 -15.06
N VAL A 172 10.48 8.62 -15.33
CA VAL A 172 10.35 9.07 -16.71
C VAL A 172 11.78 9.21 -17.23
N SER A 173 12.24 8.28 -18.06
CA SER A 173 13.45 8.49 -18.84
C SER A 173 13.24 9.70 -19.74
N GLU A 174 13.90 10.81 -19.42
CA GLU A 174 14.02 11.95 -20.32
C GLU A 174 14.71 11.55 -21.64
#